data_cec62667c5763c1f717aac8445fac240
#
_entry.id   cec62667c5763c1f717aac8445fac240
#
_cell.length_a   1.000
_cell.length_b   1.000
_cell.length_c   1.000
_cell.angle_alpha   90.00
_cell.angle_beta   90.00
_cell.angle_gamma   90.00
#
_symmetry.space_group_name_H-M   'P 1'
#
loop_
_entity.id
_entity.type
_entity.pdbx_description
1 polymer ?
#
loop_
_entity_poly.entity_id
_entity_poly.type
_entity_poly.pdbx_seq_one_letter_code
_entity_poly.pdbx_strand_id
1 'polypeptide(L)'
;MRLKWFFGLCLSLLLATHAQADNYFLTITNSTGFDILYAYVSPEHSDEWEEDVLGKDILEDGASVRITLRGYDSPLFDVRLIDEDEDTYTFWGVNVAKQDLDVTLDDLD
;
A
#
# COMPACT_ATOMS: atom_id res chain seq x y z
N MET A 1 15.37 15.90 -47.11
CA MET A 1 15.34 15.86 -46.70
C MET A 1 15.29 15.94 -45.98
N ARG A 2 15.02 15.81 -45.80
CA ARG A 2 14.87 15.91 -45.06
C ARG A 2 14.28 15.76 -44.03
N LEU A 3 13.89 15.73 -43.83
CA LEU A 3 13.32 15.62 -43.01
C LEU A 3 13.25 15.31 -42.10
N LYS A 4 13.23 15.27 -42.01
CA LYS A 4 13.12 15.11 -41.27
C LYS A 4 12.90 14.94 -40.38
N TRP A 5 12.82 15.06 -40.57
CA TRP A 5 12.58 15.08 -39.82
C TRP A 5 12.25 14.83 -39.00
N PHE A 6 11.95 14.88 -38.75
CA PHE A 6 11.63 14.85 -38.14
C PHE A 6 11.38 14.52 -37.38
N PHE A 7 11.24 14.51 -37.59
CA PHE A 7 10.97 14.33 -36.97
C PHE A 7 10.85 13.89 -36.08
N GLY A 8 10.84 13.86 -36.14
CA GLY A 8 10.72 13.60 -35.37
C GLY A 8 10.39 13.32 -34.57
N LEU A 9 10.20 13.39 -34.66
CA LEU A 9 9.88 13.20 -33.92
C LEU A 9 9.54 12.97 -33.11
N CYS A 10 9.56 13.01 -33.20
CA CYS A 10 9.27 12.92 -32.53
C CYS A 10 8.88 12.70 -31.82
N LEU A 11 8.65 12.73 -31.79
CA LEU A 11 8.33 12.59 -31.19
C LEU A 11 8.25 12.20 -30.31
N SER A 12 8.27 12.22 -30.25
CA SER A 12 8.22 12.00 -29.52
C SER A 12 7.92 11.79 -28.76
N LEU A 13 7.72 11.91 -28.72
CA LEU A 13 7.46 11.79 -28.07
C LEU A 13 7.06 11.53 -27.24
N LEU A 14 6.78 11.50 -27.37
CA LEU A 14 6.44 11.32 -26.67
C LEU A 14 6.25 10.83 -25.79
N LEU A 15 6.25 10.55 -25.76
CA LEU A 15 6.26 10.09 -25.13
C LEU A 15 6.22 9.73 -24.12
N ALA A 16 6.21 9.30 -24.64
CA ALA A 16 5.89 8.54 -23.55
C ALA A 16 6.15 9.05 -22.19
N THR A 17 5.73 9.89 -21.91
CA THR A 17 6.02 10.47 -20.68
C THR A 17 4.83 10.61 -19.83
N HIS A 18 3.85 9.79 -20.03
CA HIS A 18 2.76 9.92 -19.13
C HIS A 18 3.11 9.32 -17.83
N ALA A 19 2.64 9.93 -16.80
CA ALA A 19 2.67 9.39 -15.49
C ALA A 19 1.85 8.11 -15.49
N GLN A 20 2.42 7.06 -14.97
CA GLN A 20 1.70 5.83 -14.78
C GLN A 20 1.58 5.57 -13.31
N ALA A 21 0.46 4.97 -12.93
CA ALA A 21 0.28 4.52 -11.57
C ALA A 21 1.27 3.40 -11.28
N ASP A 22 1.88 3.46 -10.13
CA ASP A 22 2.89 2.51 -9.71
C ASP A 22 2.27 1.37 -8.93
N ASN A 23 3.01 0.29 -8.83
CA ASN A 23 2.69 -0.78 -7.91
C ASN A 23 3.59 -0.65 -6.70
N TYR A 24 2.99 -0.80 -5.53
CA TYR A 24 3.71 -0.75 -4.26
C TYR A 24 3.52 -2.05 -3.51
N PHE A 25 4.41 -2.30 -2.58
CA PHE A 25 4.33 -3.48 -1.73
C PHE A 25 4.48 -3.03 -0.29
N LEU A 26 3.66 -3.60 0.57
CA LEU A 26 3.75 -3.34 2.00
C LEU A 26 3.81 -4.66 2.73
N THR A 27 4.88 -4.87 3.49
CA THR A 27 4.98 -6.03 4.36
C THR A 27 4.55 -5.61 5.76
N ILE A 28 3.57 -6.33 6.30
CA ILE A 28 3.10 -6.11 7.67
C ILE A 28 3.51 -7.32 8.50
N THR A 29 4.21 -7.06 9.59
CA THR A 29 4.62 -8.09 10.53
C THR A 29 3.81 -7.91 11.81
N ASN A 30 3.21 -8.99 12.29
CA ASN A 30 2.40 -8.96 13.49
C ASN A 30 3.26 -9.33 14.70
N SER A 31 3.62 -8.35 15.50
CA SER A 31 4.39 -8.53 16.72
C SER A 31 3.56 -8.15 17.96
N THR A 32 2.23 -8.32 17.88
CA THR A 32 1.33 -7.87 18.94
C THR A 32 1.10 -8.92 20.03
N GLY A 33 1.32 -10.18 19.74
CA GLY A 33 0.95 -11.27 20.64
C GLY A 33 -0.45 -11.82 20.40
N PHE A 34 -1.20 -11.25 19.46
CA PHE A 34 -2.57 -11.64 19.12
C PHE A 34 -2.71 -11.83 17.62
N ASP A 35 -3.62 -12.68 17.21
CA ASP A 35 -3.87 -12.86 15.77
C ASP A 35 -4.63 -11.65 15.24
N ILE A 36 -4.23 -11.20 14.06
CA ILE A 36 -4.91 -10.10 13.36
C ILE A 36 -5.86 -10.72 12.34
N LEU A 37 -7.13 -10.34 12.44
CA LEU A 37 -8.19 -10.92 11.61
C LEU A 37 -8.52 -10.07 10.40
N TYR A 38 -8.32 -8.75 10.49
CA TYR A 38 -8.66 -7.82 9.40
C TYR A 38 -7.54 -6.83 9.20
N ALA A 39 -7.29 -6.50 7.94
CA ALA A 39 -6.33 -5.46 7.59
C ALA A 39 -6.90 -4.64 6.44
N TYR A 40 -6.96 -3.34 6.64
CA TYR A 40 -7.44 -2.40 5.65
C TYR A 40 -6.31 -1.47 5.26
N VAL A 41 -6.09 -1.32 3.97
CA VAL A 41 -5.05 -0.44 3.44
C VAL A 41 -5.70 0.41 2.35
N SER A 42 -5.80 1.71 2.61
CA SER A 42 -6.49 2.63 1.73
C SER A 42 -5.60 3.83 1.39
N PRO A 43 -5.74 4.42 0.21
CA PRO A 43 -4.99 5.63 -0.10
C PRO A 43 -5.22 6.69 0.96
N GLU A 44 -4.18 7.44 1.28
CA GLU A 44 -4.25 8.52 2.26
C GLU A 44 -5.39 9.47 1.89
N HIS A 45 -6.14 9.90 2.88
CA HIS A 45 -7.28 10.82 2.71
C HIS A 45 -8.47 10.21 1.96
N SER A 46 -8.52 8.91 1.83
CA SER A 46 -9.70 8.25 1.32
C SER A 46 -10.83 8.39 2.35
N ASP A 47 -12.06 8.59 1.87
CA ASP A 47 -13.20 8.74 2.78
C ASP A 47 -13.60 7.44 3.45
N GLU A 48 -13.17 6.31 2.90
CA GLU A 48 -13.60 5.00 3.38
C GLU A 48 -12.43 4.03 3.39
N TRP A 49 -12.49 3.08 4.31
CA TRP A 49 -11.60 1.94 4.26
C TRP A 49 -12.06 1.04 3.12
N GLU A 50 -11.10 0.55 2.34
CA GLU A 50 -11.40 -0.37 1.27
C GLU A 50 -11.51 -1.77 1.85
N GLU A 51 -11.52 -2.78 0.99
CA GLU A 51 -11.77 -4.12 1.47
C GLU A 51 -10.63 -4.66 2.32
N ASP A 52 -10.94 -5.66 3.13
CA ASP A 52 -9.96 -6.35 3.95
C ASP A 52 -8.97 -7.09 3.04
N VAL A 53 -7.69 -6.72 3.14
CA VAL A 53 -6.66 -7.30 2.28
C VAL A 53 -6.24 -8.69 2.73
N LEU A 54 -6.63 -9.13 3.92
CA LEU A 54 -6.36 -10.50 4.37
C LEU A 54 -7.38 -11.48 3.81
N GLY A 55 -8.60 -10.99 3.48
CA GLY A 55 -9.66 -11.86 3.00
C GLY A 55 -10.03 -12.90 4.05
N LYS A 56 -9.82 -14.17 3.73
CA LYS A 56 -10.12 -15.26 4.66
C LYS A 56 -8.93 -15.65 5.53
N ASP A 57 -7.77 -15.07 5.25
CA ASP A 57 -6.56 -15.43 5.97
C ASP A 57 -6.46 -14.66 7.28
N ILE A 58 -5.71 -15.23 8.20
CA ILE A 58 -5.43 -14.63 9.49
C ILE A 58 -3.93 -14.34 9.52
N LEU A 59 -3.56 -13.14 9.96
CA LEU A 59 -2.16 -12.82 10.17
C LEU A 59 -1.81 -13.18 11.62
N GLU A 60 -1.28 -14.38 11.79
CA GLU A 60 -0.98 -14.90 13.11
C GLU A 60 0.13 -14.11 13.79
N ASP A 61 0.13 -14.16 15.11
CA ASP A 61 1.19 -13.55 15.88
C ASP A 61 2.56 -14.07 15.41
N GLY A 62 3.49 -13.18 15.17
CA GLY A 62 4.82 -13.49 14.69
C GLY A 62 4.92 -13.65 13.17
N ALA A 63 3.80 -13.65 12.46
CA ALA A 63 3.81 -13.83 11.01
C ALA A 63 3.87 -12.50 10.26
N SER A 64 4.22 -12.60 8.99
CA SER A 64 4.24 -11.43 8.10
C SER A 64 3.41 -11.71 6.86
N VAL A 65 2.84 -10.66 6.30
CA VAL A 65 2.13 -10.74 5.03
C VAL A 65 2.63 -9.63 4.13
N ARG A 66 2.78 -9.95 2.85
CA ARG A 66 3.16 -8.95 1.85
C ARG A 66 1.93 -8.61 1.02
N ILE A 67 1.57 -7.34 1.01
CA ILE A 67 0.40 -6.85 0.31
C ILE A 67 0.86 -6.12 -0.93
N THR A 68 0.23 -6.42 -2.06
CA THR A 68 0.50 -5.74 -3.33
C THR A 68 -0.56 -4.67 -3.54
N LEU A 69 -0.11 -3.44 -3.76
CA LEU A 69 -0.97 -2.28 -3.97
C LEU A 69 -0.76 -1.82 -5.40
N ARG A 70 -1.73 -2.11 -6.27
CA ARG A 70 -1.60 -1.91 -7.71
C ARG A 70 -2.35 -0.69 -8.17
N GLY A 71 -1.68 0.09 -9.03
CA GLY A 71 -2.35 1.15 -9.75
C GLY A 71 -2.62 2.40 -8.94
N TYR A 72 -1.77 2.72 -7.99
CA TYR A 72 -1.93 3.91 -7.16
C TYR A 72 -0.94 5.00 -7.57
N ASP A 73 -1.38 6.24 -7.49
CA ASP A 73 -0.57 7.40 -7.88
C ASP A 73 0.40 7.84 -6.79
N SER A 74 0.14 7.46 -5.56
CA SER A 74 0.92 7.92 -4.40
C SER A 74 1.29 6.75 -3.51
N PRO A 75 2.47 6.79 -2.87
CA PRO A 75 2.87 5.74 -1.93
C PRO A 75 2.31 5.92 -0.54
N LEU A 76 1.44 6.93 -0.31
CA LEU A 76 0.94 7.24 1.02
C LEU A 76 -0.39 6.55 1.26
N PHE A 77 -0.42 5.72 2.29
CA PHE A 77 -1.60 4.92 2.62
C PHE A 77 -1.90 5.00 4.10
N ASP A 78 -3.17 4.85 4.42
CA ASP A 78 -3.61 4.65 5.79
C ASP A 78 -3.83 3.15 5.99
N VAL A 79 -3.51 2.66 7.17
CA VAL A 79 -3.60 1.23 7.48
C VAL A 79 -4.35 1.06 8.79
N ARG A 80 -5.32 0.15 8.81
CA ARG A 80 -6.02 -0.22 10.04
C ARG A 80 -6.05 -1.73 10.17
N LEU A 81 -5.68 -2.22 11.33
CA LEU A 81 -5.70 -3.63 11.66
C LEU A 81 -6.65 -3.87 12.82
N ILE A 82 -7.30 -5.02 12.81
CA ILE A 82 -8.21 -5.41 13.91
C ILE A 82 -7.82 -6.82 14.33
N ASP A 83 -7.56 -6.99 15.62
CA ASP A 83 -7.14 -8.27 16.15
C ASP A 83 -8.32 -9.13 16.67
N GLU A 84 -7.99 -10.29 17.19
CA GLU A 84 -8.99 -11.26 17.64
C GLU A 84 -9.80 -10.78 18.84
N ASP A 85 -9.32 -9.79 19.56
CA ASP A 85 -10.01 -9.16 20.67
C ASP A 85 -10.78 -7.92 20.26
N GLU A 86 -10.84 -7.65 18.93
CA GLU A 86 -11.48 -6.46 18.36
C GLU A 86 -10.76 -5.16 18.69
N ASP A 87 -9.52 -5.24 19.14
CA ASP A 87 -8.68 -4.06 19.30
C ASP A 87 -8.14 -3.62 17.96
N THR A 88 -7.93 -2.33 17.82
CA THR A 88 -7.51 -1.75 16.54
C THR A 88 -6.13 -1.10 16.64
N TYR A 89 -5.45 -1.09 15.50
CA TYR A 89 -4.14 -0.47 15.32
C TYR A 89 -4.25 0.35 14.04
N THR A 90 -4.04 1.67 14.13
CA THR A 90 -4.21 2.55 12.97
C THR A 90 -2.95 3.35 12.71
N PHE A 91 -2.54 3.36 11.44
CA PHE A 91 -1.37 4.08 10.99
C PHE A 91 -1.80 5.03 9.88
N TRP A 92 -1.53 6.30 10.05
CA TRP A 92 -1.92 7.31 9.08
C TRP A 92 -0.72 7.74 8.25
N GLY A 93 -0.92 7.85 6.94
CA GLY A 93 0.09 8.42 6.06
C GLY A 93 1.37 7.60 5.98
N VAL A 94 1.25 6.29 5.90
CA VAL A 94 2.41 5.39 5.78
C VAL A 94 2.96 5.48 4.36
N ASN A 95 4.25 5.78 4.23
CA ASN A 95 4.90 5.78 2.92
C ASN A 95 5.42 4.38 2.62
N VAL A 96 4.63 3.62 1.87
CA VAL A 96 4.93 2.20 1.61
C VAL A 96 6.12 2.02 0.68
N ALA A 97 6.55 3.07 -0.03
CA ALA A 97 7.74 3.01 -0.85
C ALA A 97 9.01 3.05 -0.01
N LYS A 98 8.91 3.44 1.27
CA LYS A 98 10.06 3.66 2.13
C LYS A 98 10.08 2.81 3.38
N GLN A 99 8.95 2.23 3.76
CA GLN A 99 8.88 1.49 5.02
C GLN A 99 7.87 0.36 4.97
N ASP A 100 8.12 -0.64 5.79
CA ASP A 100 7.16 -1.68 6.12
C ASP A 100 6.63 -1.39 7.53
N LEU A 101 5.65 -2.18 7.97
CA LEU A 101 5.06 -2.04 9.29
C LEU A 101 5.40 -3.25 10.16
N ASP A 102 5.92 -2.98 11.35
CA ASP A 102 6.06 -3.99 12.40
C ASP A 102 5.13 -3.55 13.51
N VAL A 103 3.98 -4.20 13.59
CA VAL A 103 2.89 -3.80 14.49
C VAL A 103 3.09 -4.42 15.85
N THR A 104 3.09 -3.59 16.88
CA THR A 104 3.27 -4.03 18.27
C THR A 104 2.11 -3.53 19.11
N LEU A 105 2.06 -3.94 20.39
CA LEU A 105 1.04 -3.45 21.31
C LEU A 105 1.16 -1.95 21.56
N ASP A 106 2.33 -1.37 21.32
CA ASP A 106 2.48 0.08 21.47
C ASP A 106 1.67 0.85 20.44
N ASP A 107 1.22 0.16 19.38
CA ASP A 107 0.45 0.77 18.29
C ASP A 107 -1.06 0.68 18.49
N LEU A 108 -1.52 0.15 19.62
CA LEU A 108 -2.97 0.11 19.93
C LEU A 108 -3.56 1.50 19.92
N ASP A 109 -4.74 1.61 19.32
CA ASP A 109 -5.51 2.85 19.30
C ASP A 109 -6.07 3.22 20.67
#